data_c6f096dee44c49332e337c1c69e144d7
#
_entry.id   c6f096dee44c49332e337c1c69e144d7
#
_cell.length_a   1.000
_cell.length_b   1.000
_cell.length_c   1.000
_cell.angle_alpha   90.00
_cell.angle_beta   90.00
_cell.angle_gamma   90.00
#
_symmetry.space_group_name_H-M   'P 1'
#
loop_
_entity.id
_entity.type
_entity.pdbx_description
1 polymer ?
#
loop_
_entity_poly.entity_id
_entity_poly.type
_entity_poly.pdbx_seq_one_letter_code
_entity_poly.pdbx_strand_id
1 'polypeptide(L)' 'MSEPSLQELNDSIEVLAAYRDRLVADVTAMGQRLKLPQKKVDATLASHAELQRIEAVLTQLLSQRDTSSST' A
#
# COMPACT_ATOMS: atom_id res chain seq x y z
N MET A 1 -2.36 27.20 -0.18
CA MET A 1 -2.57 25.95 0.55
C MET A 1 -1.29 25.56 1.27
N SER A 2 -1.41 25.29 2.54
CA SER A 2 -0.25 24.84 3.30
C SER A 2 0.02 23.37 3.05
N GLU A 3 1.27 22.99 3.13
CA GLU A 3 1.65 21.58 3.02
C GLU A 3 1.10 20.81 4.22
N PRO A 4 0.78 19.53 4.05
CA PRO A 4 0.35 18.74 5.20
C PRO A 4 1.46 18.64 6.23
N SER A 5 1.07 18.62 7.50
CA SER A 5 2.03 18.46 8.58
C SER A 5 2.62 17.05 8.56
N LEU A 6 3.75 16.87 9.24
CA LEU A 6 4.37 15.56 9.36
C LEU A 6 3.40 14.57 10.02
N GLN A 7 2.61 15.04 10.98
CA GLN A 7 1.58 14.21 11.62
C GLN A 7 0.54 13.73 10.61
N GLU A 8 0.05 14.63 9.76
CA GLU A 8 -0.92 14.28 8.73
C GLU A 8 -0.36 13.29 7.73
N LEU A 9 0.90 13.47 7.32
CA LEU A 9 1.57 12.54 6.42
C LEU A 9 1.68 11.16 7.06
N ASN A 10 2.10 11.10 8.30
CA ASN A 10 2.22 9.82 9.01
C ASN A 10 0.88 9.13 9.17
N ASP A 11 -0.18 9.87 9.49
CA ASP A 11 -1.51 9.31 9.61
C ASP A 11 -2.01 8.74 8.28
N SER A 12 -1.79 9.47 7.19
CA SER A 12 -2.18 9.01 5.85
C SER A 12 -1.41 7.77 5.44
N ILE A 13 -0.11 7.73 5.71
CA ILE A 13 0.73 6.57 5.42
C ILE A 13 0.21 5.35 6.19
N GLU A 14 -0.08 5.52 7.47
CA GLU A 14 -0.55 4.45 8.33
C GLU A 14 -1.87 3.86 7.82
N VAL A 15 -2.82 4.73 7.46
CA VAL A 15 -4.13 4.29 6.96
C VAL A 15 -3.97 3.54 5.64
N LEU A 16 -3.19 4.08 4.72
CA LEU A 16 -2.99 3.45 3.41
C LEU A 16 -2.22 2.14 3.53
N ALA A 17 -1.22 2.09 4.41
CA ALA A 17 -0.46 0.86 4.62
C ALA A 17 -1.36 -0.23 5.19
N ALA A 18 -2.23 0.11 6.14
CA ALA A 18 -3.18 -0.85 6.69
C ALA A 18 -4.16 -1.35 5.62
N TYR A 19 -4.63 -0.46 4.77
CA TYR A 19 -5.52 -0.83 3.67
C TYR A 19 -4.82 -1.74 2.67
N ARG A 20 -3.56 -1.43 2.32
CA ARG A 20 -2.75 -2.27 1.45
C ARG A 20 -2.61 -3.67 2.03
N ASP A 21 -2.25 -3.75 3.32
CA ASP A 21 -2.05 -5.03 3.99
C ASP A 21 -3.32 -5.87 3.97
N ARG A 22 -4.46 -5.22 4.16
CA ARG A 22 -5.76 -5.89 4.11
C ARG A 22 -6.06 -6.45 2.72
N LEU A 23 -5.79 -5.66 1.67
CA LEU A 23 -5.97 -6.12 0.29
C LEU A 23 -5.09 -7.33 0.00
N VAL A 24 -3.83 -7.28 0.40
CA VAL A 24 -2.91 -8.40 0.21
C VAL A 24 -3.41 -9.63 0.95
N ALA A 25 -3.86 -9.45 2.20
CA ALA A 25 -4.38 -10.55 2.99
C ALA A 25 -5.63 -11.16 2.36
N ASP A 26 -6.52 -10.33 1.83
CA ASP A 26 -7.76 -10.82 1.19
C ASP A 26 -7.45 -11.64 -0.06
N VAL A 27 -6.53 -11.16 -0.89
CA VAL A 27 -6.13 -11.89 -2.11
C VAL A 27 -5.46 -13.21 -1.73
N THR A 28 -4.58 -13.19 -0.75
CA THR A 28 -3.89 -14.39 -0.28
C THR A 28 -4.89 -15.40 0.29
N ALA A 29 -5.84 -14.94 1.09
CA ALA A 29 -6.86 -15.81 1.67
C ALA A 29 -7.73 -16.44 0.57
N MET A 30 -8.09 -15.67 -0.45
CA MET A 30 -8.85 -16.19 -1.58
C MET A 30 -8.06 -17.26 -2.32
N GLY A 31 -6.77 -17.00 -2.55
CA GLY A 31 -5.90 -17.99 -3.19
C GLY A 31 -5.81 -19.29 -2.41
N GLN A 32 -5.70 -19.19 -1.08
CA GLN A 32 -5.67 -20.37 -0.22
C GLN A 32 -6.99 -21.14 -0.28
N ARG A 33 -8.11 -20.41 -0.25
CA ARG A 33 -9.44 -21.03 -0.30
C ARG A 33 -9.65 -21.79 -1.61
N LEU A 34 -9.17 -21.22 -2.71
CA LEU A 34 -9.29 -21.82 -4.03
C LEU A 34 -8.14 -22.78 -4.34
N LYS A 35 -7.20 -22.94 -3.41
CA LYS A 35 -6.02 -23.82 -3.55
C LYS A 35 -5.19 -23.43 -4.77
N LEU A 36 -5.06 -22.14 -5.01
CA LEU A 36 -4.22 -21.65 -6.11
C LEU A 36 -2.74 -21.77 -5.76
N PRO A 37 -1.88 -22.08 -6.72
CA PRO A 37 -0.45 -22.06 -6.47
C PRO A 37 0.04 -20.65 -6.14
N GLN A 38 1.10 -20.57 -5.33
CA GLN A 38 1.65 -19.30 -4.89
C GLN A 38 1.98 -18.38 -6.08
N LYS A 39 2.44 -18.96 -7.15
CA LYS A 39 2.77 -18.21 -8.37
C LYS A 39 1.58 -17.44 -8.92
N LYS A 40 0.38 -18.05 -8.85
CA LYS A 40 -0.84 -17.40 -9.29
C LYS A 40 -1.26 -16.30 -8.35
N VAL A 41 -1.11 -16.50 -7.05
CA VAL A 41 -1.40 -15.47 -6.05
C VAL A 41 -0.47 -14.28 -6.28
N ASP A 42 0.82 -14.54 -6.46
CA ASP A 42 1.80 -13.47 -6.70
C ASP A 42 1.49 -12.70 -7.98
N ALA A 43 1.09 -13.41 -9.04
CA ALA A 43 0.72 -12.77 -10.30
C ALA A 43 -0.52 -11.89 -10.14
N THR A 44 -1.50 -12.35 -9.36
CA THR A 44 -2.72 -11.58 -9.09
C THR A 44 -2.38 -10.31 -8.33
N LEU A 45 -1.51 -10.40 -7.31
CA LEU A 45 -1.07 -9.23 -6.56
C LEU A 45 -0.31 -8.24 -7.45
N ALA A 46 0.57 -8.76 -8.30
CA ALA A 46 1.38 -7.93 -9.18
C ALA A 46 0.54 -7.17 -10.20
N SER A 47 -0.59 -7.75 -10.62
CA SER A 47 -1.47 -7.14 -11.63
C SER A 47 -2.68 -6.43 -11.01
N HIS A 48 -2.77 -6.37 -9.70
CA HIS A 48 -3.92 -5.77 -9.01
C HIS A 48 -3.83 -4.25 -9.12
N ALA A 49 -4.70 -3.66 -9.93
CA ALA A 49 -4.63 -2.24 -10.26
C ALA A 49 -4.77 -1.35 -9.01
N GLU A 50 -5.70 -1.68 -8.11
CA GLU A 50 -5.91 -0.90 -6.91
C GLU A 50 -4.70 -0.96 -5.98
N LEU A 51 -4.10 -2.14 -5.84
CA LEU A 51 -2.90 -2.32 -5.02
C LEU A 51 -1.74 -1.52 -5.58
N GLN A 52 -1.54 -1.54 -6.90
CA GLN A 52 -0.50 -0.76 -7.55
C GLN A 52 -0.69 0.73 -7.30
N ARG A 53 -1.93 1.19 -7.37
CA ARG A 53 -2.26 2.60 -7.12
C ARG A 53 -1.95 2.99 -5.69
N ILE A 54 -2.34 2.15 -4.74
CA ILE A 54 -2.08 2.40 -3.32
C ILE A 54 -0.58 2.45 -3.07
N GLU A 55 0.18 1.53 -3.63
CA GLU A 55 1.63 1.50 -3.45
C GLU A 55 2.30 2.71 -4.07
N ALA A 56 1.82 3.18 -5.22
CA ALA A 56 2.34 4.39 -5.83
C ALA A 56 2.10 5.61 -4.94
N VAL A 57 0.90 5.73 -4.36
CA VAL A 57 0.59 6.83 -3.45
C VAL A 57 1.43 6.73 -2.18
N LEU A 58 1.58 5.52 -1.63
CA LEU A 58 2.43 5.31 -0.45
C LEU A 58 3.88 5.72 -0.71
N THR A 59 4.42 5.35 -1.85
CA THR A 59 5.78 5.72 -2.23
C THR A 59 5.92 7.24 -2.26
N GLN A 60 4.93 7.92 -2.83
CA GLN A 60 4.93 9.37 -2.90
C GLN A 60 4.86 10.01 -1.51
N LEU A 61 4.00 9.50 -0.64
CA LEU A 61 3.86 10.01 0.72
C LEU A 61 5.12 9.78 1.53
N LEU A 62 5.74 8.61 1.40
CA LEU A 62 6.99 8.30 2.08
C LEU A 62 8.10 9.23 1.61
N SER A 63 8.15 9.53 0.32
CA SER A 63 9.11 10.47 -0.22
C SER A 63 8.91 11.87 0.34
N GLN A 64 7.66 12.31 0.45
CA GLN A 64 7.33 13.61 1.05
C GLN A 64 7.74 13.66 2.52
N ARG A 65 7.49 12.57 3.25
CA ARG A 65 7.88 12.49 4.66
C ARG A 65 9.38 12.60 4.83
N ASP A 66 10.14 11.90 3.99
CA ASP A 66 11.59 11.93 4.05
C ASP A 66 12.13 13.33 3.75
N THR A 67 11.55 14.00 2.77
CA THR A 67 11.93 15.37 2.42
C THR A 67 11.62 16.31 3.59
N SER A 68 10.47 16.16 4.22
CA SER A 68 10.08 16.99 5.37
C SER A 68 10.97 16.74 6.57
N SER A 69 11.42 15.50 6.75
CA SER A 69 12.26 15.14 7.89
C SER A 69 13.70 15.59 7.73
N SER A 70 14.18 15.77 6.51
CA SER A 70 15.58 16.08 6.26
C SER A 70 15.89 17.57 6.33
N THR A 71 14.90 18.40 6.60
CA THR A 71 15.12 19.83 6.84
C THR A 71 15.23 20.11 8.32
#